data_2d6b24b1360f7e973ab7450ad15afa8e
#
_entry.id   2d6b24b1360f7e973ab7450ad15afa8e
#
_cell.length_a   1.000
_cell.length_b   1.000
_cell.length_c   1.000
_cell.angle_alpha   90.00
_cell.angle_beta   90.00
_cell.angle_gamma   90.00
#
_symmetry.space_group_name_H-M   'P 1'
#
loop_
_entity.id
_entity.type
_entity.pdbx_description
1 polymer ?
#
loop_
_entity_poly.entity_id
_entity_poly.type
_entity_poly.pdbx_seq_one_letter_code
_entity_poly.pdbx_strand_id
1 'polypeptide(L)'
;MKHRSVVIGISAIQQKGDFNDLDEALVLMDKAVKEAISDSGNVLIKDHIDEIRIPKGFWKYRDPGKWIAKNNNFKITPTTYITKIGVLQQNLINEACLKIENGEINASIVLGGEARYKLLRSLIEKKDYSETELNKNPDFYIKAKEDLYGDEELAELGAMAVGYYATMETAIRKNNQENVEEHKNNIALMYEEFSNIAANNKD
;
A
#
# COMPACT_ATOMS: atom_id res chain seq x y z
N MET A 1 -27.07 13.93 -15.86
CA MET A 1 -25.70 14.00 -16.43
C MET A 1 -24.93 12.84 -15.84
N LYS A 2 -24.12 12.12 -16.63
CA LYS A 2 -23.19 11.14 -16.07
C LYS A 2 -22.10 11.89 -15.32
N HIS A 3 -21.95 11.66 -14.04
CA HIS A 3 -20.79 12.15 -13.28
C HIS A 3 -19.55 11.49 -13.83
N ARG A 4 -18.41 12.17 -13.77
CA ARG A 4 -17.10 11.62 -14.11
C ARG A 4 -16.23 11.70 -12.87
N SER A 5 -15.61 10.59 -12.53
CA SER A 5 -14.57 10.57 -11.50
C SER A 5 -13.29 11.20 -12.03
N VAL A 6 -12.62 11.97 -11.20
CA VAL A 6 -11.33 12.60 -11.51
C VAL A 6 -10.41 12.51 -10.30
N VAL A 7 -9.13 12.41 -10.54
CA VAL A 7 -8.11 12.53 -9.48
C VAL A 7 -7.83 14.01 -9.29
N ILE A 8 -7.94 14.49 -8.05
CA ILE A 8 -7.79 15.91 -7.71
C ILE A 8 -6.59 16.21 -6.82
N GLY A 9 -5.96 15.19 -6.26
CA GLY A 9 -4.75 15.33 -5.45
C GLY A 9 -4.06 13.99 -5.28
N ILE A 10 -2.75 14.01 -5.35
CA ILE A 10 -1.89 12.85 -5.17
C ILE A 10 -0.73 13.19 -4.24
N SER A 11 -0.22 12.20 -3.53
CA SER A 11 1.06 12.32 -2.83
C SER A 11 1.75 10.98 -2.68
N ALA A 12 3.06 11.02 -2.53
CA ALA A 12 3.89 9.87 -2.18
C ALA A 12 4.95 10.31 -1.19
N ILE A 13 5.01 9.64 -0.03
CA ILE A 13 5.97 9.96 1.01
C ILE A 13 6.96 8.82 1.18
N GLN A 14 8.23 9.16 1.18
CA GLN A 14 9.32 8.26 1.54
C GLN A 14 10.09 8.83 2.71
N GLN A 15 10.70 7.95 3.50
CA GLN A 15 11.55 8.35 4.62
C GLN A 15 12.84 7.54 4.63
N LYS A 16 13.92 8.20 5.03
CA LYS A 16 15.25 7.61 5.28
C LYS A 16 15.82 8.26 6.53
N GLY A 17 16.70 7.60 7.23
CA GLY A 17 17.34 8.11 8.43
C GLY A 17 17.53 7.04 9.49
N ASP A 18 17.87 7.47 10.70
CA ASP A 18 17.99 6.61 11.85
C ASP A 18 16.63 6.33 12.49
N PHE A 19 16.53 5.29 13.30
CA PHE A 19 15.25 4.83 13.85
C PHE A 19 14.41 5.94 14.51
N ASN A 20 15.04 6.86 15.23
CA ASN A 20 14.33 7.91 15.95
C ASN A 20 13.76 9.00 15.03
N ASP A 21 14.28 9.13 13.82
CA ASP A 21 13.85 10.13 12.84
C ASP A 21 12.73 9.63 11.93
N LEU A 22 12.39 8.35 12.09
CA LEU A 22 11.42 7.69 11.22
C LEU A 22 10.03 7.65 11.87
N ASP A 23 9.02 7.84 11.05
CA ASP A 23 7.61 7.71 11.44
C ASP A 23 7.10 6.28 11.29
N GLU A 24 6.04 5.96 12.03
CA GLU A 24 5.24 4.76 11.81
C GLU A 24 4.31 4.91 10.61
N ALA A 25 3.78 3.80 10.11
CA ALA A 25 2.93 3.80 8.92
C ALA A 25 1.68 4.71 9.04
N LEU A 26 1.09 4.82 10.23
CA LEU A 26 -0.05 5.68 10.50
C LEU A 26 0.27 7.17 10.25
N VAL A 27 1.44 7.61 10.74
CA VAL A 27 1.90 8.99 10.56
C VAL A 27 2.27 9.27 9.12
N LEU A 28 2.88 8.31 8.41
CA LEU A 28 3.16 8.45 6.98
C LEU A 28 1.88 8.58 6.16
N MET A 29 0.88 7.76 6.45
CA MET A 29 -0.44 7.85 5.80
C MET A 29 -1.11 9.20 6.07
N ASP A 30 -1.02 9.72 7.30
CA ASP A 30 -1.56 11.04 7.65
C ASP A 30 -0.87 12.18 6.90
N LYS A 31 0.46 12.12 6.81
CA LYS A 31 1.24 13.08 6.02
C LYS A 31 0.85 13.03 4.54
N ALA A 32 0.71 11.83 3.97
CA ALA A 32 0.29 11.65 2.59
C ALA A 32 -1.09 12.27 2.33
N VAL A 33 -2.04 12.10 3.24
CA VAL A 33 -3.37 12.74 3.11
C VAL A 33 -3.26 14.26 3.15
N LYS A 34 -2.43 14.83 4.04
CA LYS A 34 -2.21 16.28 4.11
C LYS A 34 -1.62 16.84 2.82
N GLU A 35 -0.63 16.14 2.26
CA GLU A 35 0.00 16.55 1.00
C GLU A 35 -0.96 16.41 -0.17
N ALA A 36 -1.74 15.32 -0.28
CA ALA A 36 -2.73 15.15 -1.34
C ALA A 36 -3.84 16.23 -1.27
N ILE A 37 -4.27 16.63 -0.06
CA ILE A 37 -5.18 17.75 0.13
C ILE A 37 -4.55 19.07 -0.34
N SER A 38 -3.28 19.28 -0.04
CA SER A 38 -2.54 20.46 -0.51
C SER A 38 -2.39 20.48 -2.02
N ASP A 39 -2.04 19.33 -2.61
CA ASP A 39 -1.90 19.13 -4.06
C ASP A 39 -3.19 19.42 -4.81
N SER A 40 -4.35 19.13 -4.22
CA SER A 40 -5.66 19.46 -4.81
C SER A 40 -5.90 20.97 -5.01
N GLY A 41 -5.08 21.83 -4.41
CA GLY A 41 -5.21 23.28 -4.47
C GLY A 41 -6.38 23.86 -3.66
N ASN A 42 -7.17 23.02 -3.00
CA ASN A 42 -8.30 23.47 -2.20
C ASN A 42 -8.46 22.68 -0.89
N VAL A 43 -8.05 23.26 0.22
CA VAL A 43 -8.13 22.65 1.54
C VAL A 43 -9.56 22.27 1.97
N LEU A 44 -10.58 22.90 1.39
CA LEU A 44 -11.98 22.62 1.72
C LEU A 44 -12.45 21.25 1.19
N ILE A 45 -11.68 20.60 0.32
CA ILE A 45 -12.01 19.25 -0.15
C ILE A 45 -12.17 18.25 1.00
N LYS A 46 -11.44 18.44 2.10
CA LYS A 46 -11.56 17.60 3.31
C LYS A 46 -12.96 17.60 3.93
N ASP A 47 -13.79 18.63 3.64
CA ASP A 47 -15.16 18.74 4.13
C ASP A 47 -16.16 17.91 3.30
N HIS A 48 -15.69 17.34 2.19
CA HIS A 48 -16.50 16.57 1.23
C HIS A 48 -16.02 15.12 1.06
N ILE A 49 -15.07 14.65 1.89
CA ILE A 49 -14.60 13.28 1.84
C ILE A 49 -15.62 12.36 2.51
N ASP A 50 -16.29 11.54 1.72
CA ASP A 50 -17.34 10.63 2.20
C ASP A 50 -16.79 9.26 2.61
N GLU A 51 -15.66 8.85 2.03
CA GLU A 51 -15.04 7.57 2.37
C GLU A 51 -13.51 7.60 2.31
N ILE A 52 -12.90 6.67 3.07
CA ILE A 52 -11.46 6.37 3.03
C ILE A 52 -11.29 4.88 2.85
N ARG A 53 -10.55 4.48 1.81
CA ARG A 53 -10.25 3.09 1.44
C ARG A 53 -8.78 2.80 1.62
N ILE A 54 -8.47 1.78 2.41
CA ILE A 54 -7.09 1.45 2.79
C ILE A 54 -6.84 -0.04 2.56
N PRO A 55 -5.87 -0.44 1.73
CA PRO A 55 -5.42 -1.81 1.67
C PRO A 55 -4.71 -2.15 2.98
N LYS A 56 -5.03 -3.30 3.56
CA LYS A 56 -4.41 -3.78 4.80
C LYS A 56 -2.92 -4.03 4.59
N GLY A 57 -2.12 -3.27 5.32
CA GLY A 57 -0.69 -3.49 5.40
C GLY A 57 -0.28 -4.51 6.47
N PHE A 58 1.02 -4.58 6.77
CA PHE A 58 1.56 -5.44 7.82
C PHE A 58 1.37 -4.88 9.24
N TRP A 59 1.01 -3.59 9.34
CA TRP A 59 0.71 -2.91 10.60
C TRP A 59 -0.55 -3.48 11.29
N LYS A 60 -0.69 -3.17 12.59
CA LYS A 60 -1.75 -3.72 13.46
C LYS A 60 -2.94 -2.78 13.67
N TYR A 61 -2.94 -1.59 13.09
CA TYR A 61 -4.05 -0.63 13.26
C TYR A 61 -5.39 -1.26 12.86
N ARG A 62 -6.42 -0.99 13.66
CA ARG A 62 -7.78 -1.47 13.36
C ARG A 62 -8.48 -0.55 12.36
N ASP A 63 -8.51 0.76 12.65
CA ASP A 63 -9.12 1.77 11.76
C ASP A 63 -8.23 3.02 11.66
N PRO A 64 -7.20 3.02 10.82
CA PRO A 64 -6.39 4.19 10.57
C PRO A 64 -7.17 5.31 9.86
N GLY A 65 -8.20 5.00 9.08
CA GLY A 65 -8.99 5.97 8.34
C GLY A 65 -9.71 6.97 9.24
N LYS A 66 -10.41 6.50 10.28
CA LYS A 66 -11.06 7.40 11.24
C LYS A 66 -10.08 8.21 12.07
N TRP A 67 -8.93 7.63 12.39
CA TRP A 67 -7.88 8.37 13.09
C TRP A 67 -7.36 9.52 12.22
N ILE A 68 -7.07 9.26 10.93
CA ILE A 68 -6.61 10.25 9.96
C ILE A 68 -7.66 11.35 9.76
N ALA A 69 -8.94 10.98 9.57
CA ALA A 69 -10.01 11.94 9.41
C ALA A 69 -10.12 12.89 10.62
N LYS A 70 -10.02 12.33 11.83
CA LYS A 70 -10.02 13.12 13.07
C LYS A 70 -8.81 14.04 13.15
N ASN A 71 -7.61 13.53 12.85
CA ASN A 71 -6.37 14.28 12.93
C ASN A 71 -6.31 15.45 11.92
N ASN A 72 -7.00 15.30 10.79
CA ASN A 72 -7.12 16.32 9.75
C ASN A 72 -8.36 17.22 9.91
N ASN A 73 -9.15 17.06 10.98
CA ASN A 73 -10.37 17.82 11.24
C ASN A 73 -11.36 17.77 10.07
N PHE A 74 -11.61 16.57 9.54
CA PHE A 74 -12.65 16.39 8.54
C PHE A 74 -14.02 16.74 9.14
N LYS A 75 -14.82 17.49 8.40
CA LYS A 75 -16.13 17.95 8.84
C LYS A 75 -17.13 16.81 8.97
N ILE A 76 -17.03 15.85 8.05
CA ILE A 76 -17.84 14.64 8.02
C ILE A 76 -16.93 13.47 8.46
N THR A 77 -17.46 12.55 9.26
CA THR A 77 -16.76 11.31 9.55
C THR A 77 -16.91 10.38 8.34
N PRO A 78 -15.83 10.10 7.59
CA PRO A 78 -15.94 9.27 6.41
C PRO A 78 -16.21 7.81 6.77
N THR A 79 -16.87 7.11 5.86
CA THR A 79 -16.97 5.64 5.91
C THR A 79 -15.61 5.02 5.63
N THR A 80 -15.16 4.11 6.49
CA THR A 80 -13.84 3.51 6.36
C THR A 80 -13.89 2.07 5.90
N TYR A 81 -13.07 1.77 4.91
CA TYR A 81 -12.91 0.44 4.31
C TYR A 81 -11.48 -0.04 4.49
N ILE A 82 -11.31 -1.20 5.12
CA ILE A 82 -10.03 -1.90 5.14
C ILE A 82 -10.18 -3.14 4.26
N THR A 83 -9.33 -3.26 3.25
CA THR A 83 -9.33 -4.39 2.34
C THR A 83 -8.08 -5.25 2.56
N LYS A 84 -8.28 -6.50 2.98
CA LYS A 84 -7.17 -7.45 3.09
C LYS A 84 -6.90 -7.98 1.70
N ILE A 85 -5.77 -7.69 1.16
CA ILE A 85 -4.93 -8.34 0.17
C ILE A 85 -4.49 -7.56 -1.04
N GLY A 86 -3.38 -7.92 -1.35
CA GLY A 86 -2.30 -7.74 -2.25
C GLY A 86 -2.59 -7.35 -3.69
N VAL A 87 -3.51 -7.82 -4.37
CA VAL A 87 -3.64 -7.62 -5.83
C VAL A 87 -4.62 -6.51 -6.20
N LEU A 88 -5.21 -5.85 -5.23
CA LEU A 88 -6.46 -5.15 -5.47
C LEU A 88 -6.46 -3.67 -5.12
N GLN A 89 -5.30 -3.03 -5.03
CA GLN A 89 -5.26 -1.56 -4.91
C GLN A 89 -6.03 -0.89 -6.05
N GLN A 90 -5.94 -1.43 -7.26
CA GLN A 90 -6.71 -0.94 -8.39
C GLN A 90 -8.22 -1.07 -8.18
N ASN A 91 -8.68 -2.12 -7.51
CA ASN A 91 -10.10 -2.26 -7.19
C ASN A 91 -10.60 -1.17 -6.24
N LEU A 92 -9.78 -0.72 -5.29
CA LEU A 92 -10.16 0.36 -4.39
C LEU A 92 -10.42 1.66 -5.17
N ILE A 93 -9.58 1.93 -6.16
CA ILE A 93 -9.74 3.08 -7.06
C ILE A 93 -11.00 2.89 -7.91
N ASN A 94 -11.17 1.71 -8.53
CA ASN A 94 -12.32 1.43 -9.38
C ASN A 94 -13.65 1.55 -8.63
N GLU A 95 -13.74 1.02 -7.41
CA GLU A 95 -14.94 1.13 -6.59
C GLU A 95 -15.24 2.57 -6.18
N ALA A 96 -14.20 3.36 -5.81
CA ALA A 96 -14.35 4.77 -5.53
C ALA A 96 -14.88 5.53 -6.76
N CYS A 97 -14.29 5.29 -7.93
CA CYS A 97 -14.73 5.89 -9.19
C CYS A 97 -16.20 5.55 -9.51
N LEU A 98 -16.58 4.29 -9.41
CA LEU A 98 -17.95 3.85 -9.68
C LEU A 98 -18.96 4.52 -8.76
N LYS A 99 -18.66 4.64 -7.47
CA LYS A 99 -19.55 5.31 -6.51
C LYS A 99 -19.70 6.81 -6.80
N ILE A 100 -18.61 7.48 -7.19
CA ILE A 100 -18.67 8.89 -7.60
C ILE A 100 -19.51 9.03 -8.88
N GLU A 101 -19.28 8.17 -9.87
CA GLU A 101 -20.02 8.20 -11.14
C GLU A 101 -21.51 7.91 -10.98
N ASN A 102 -21.87 7.08 -10.00
CA ASN A 102 -23.25 6.81 -9.63
C ASN A 102 -23.89 7.92 -8.76
N GLY A 103 -23.10 8.89 -8.30
CA GLY A 103 -23.57 9.96 -7.39
C GLY A 103 -23.83 9.49 -5.96
N GLU A 104 -23.26 8.36 -5.56
CA GLU A 104 -23.39 7.82 -4.20
C GLU A 104 -22.51 8.57 -3.19
N ILE A 105 -21.37 9.07 -3.64
CA ILE A 105 -20.39 9.84 -2.86
C ILE A 105 -19.85 11.00 -3.69
N ASN A 106 -19.34 12.03 -3.02
CA ASN A 106 -18.71 13.19 -3.66
C ASN A 106 -17.22 13.00 -3.85
N ALA A 107 -16.54 12.51 -2.81
CA ALA A 107 -15.10 12.28 -2.85
C ALA A 107 -14.69 11.09 -1.98
N SER A 108 -13.61 10.43 -2.41
CA SER A 108 -13.00 9.30 -1.74
C SER A 108 -11.50 9.49 -1.64
N ILE A 109 -10.90 9.07 -0.52
CA ILE A 109 -9.46 8.90 -0.39
C ILE A 109 -9.14 7.44 -0.56
N VAL A 110 -8.24 7.12 -1.49
CA VAL A 110 -7.59 5.80 -1.59
C VAL A 110 -6.17 5.96 -1.09
N LEU A 111 -5.83 5.27 -0.02
CA LEU A 111 -4.63 5.52 0.77
C LEU A 111 -3.99 4.20 1.18
N GLY A 112 -2.66 4.13 1.13
CA GLY A 112 -1.89 3.02 1.69
C GLY A 112 -0.59 3.51 2.30
N GLY A 113 0.04 2.69 3.12
CA GLY A 113 1.33 3.04 3.72
C GLY A 113 1.95 1.88 4.49
N GLU A 114 3.28 1.84 4.49
CA GLU A 114 4.12 0.90 5.22
C GLU A 114 5.32 1.59 5.83
N ALA A 115 5.75 1.17 7.00
CA ALA A 115 6.96 1.66 7.67
C ALA A 115 8.03 0.55 7.79
N ARG A 116 8.22 -0.25 6.73
CA ARG A 116 9.16 -1.39 6.73
C ARG A 116 10.60 -0.95 6.97
N TYR A 117 10.97 0.24 6.50
CA TYR A 117 12.30 0.78 6.74
C TYR A 117 12.51 1.08 8.23
N LYS A 118 11.52 1.66 8.92
CA LYS A 118 11.61 1.86 10.38
C LYS A 118 11.72 0.53 11.13
N LEU A 119 10.96 -0.48 10.74
CA LEU A 119 11.08 -1.83 11.30
C LEU A 119 12.48 -2.41 11.07
N LEU A 120 13.05 -2.26 9.87
CA LEU A 120 14.40 -2.70 9.57
C LEU A 120 15.43 -1.97 10.45
N ARG A 121 15.31 -0.64 10.59
CA ARG A 121 16.20 0.15 11.45
C ARG A 121 16.08 -0.27 12.92
N SER A 122 14.88 -0.58 13.42
CA SER A 122 14.71 -1.09 14.78
C SER A 122 15.51 -2.37 15.04
N LEU A 123 15.52 -3.28 14.08
CA LEU A 123 16.30 -4.53 14.16
C LEU A 123 17.80 -4.26 14.14
N ILE A 124 18.26 -3.40 13.25
CA ILE A 124 19.69 -3.04 13.11
C ILE A 124 20.20 -2.32 14.37
N GLU A 125 19.43 -1.36 14.87
CA GLU A 125 19.81 -0.53 16.01
C GLU A 125 19.41 -1.14 17.37
N LYS A 126 18.75 -2.31 17.35
CA LYS A 126 18.23 -2.98 18.56
C LYS A 126 17.33 -2.06 19.38
N LYS A 127 16.40 -1.38 18.72
CA LYS A 127 15.41 -0.48 19.31
C LYS A 127 14.06 -1.18 19.37
N ASP A 128 13.29 -0.91 20.42
CA ASP A 128 11.91 -1.37 20.50
C ASP A 128 11.02 -0.62 19.50
N TYR A 129 10.29 -1.37 18.67
CA TYR A 129 9.33 -0.84 17.72
C TYR A 129 7.92 -1.16 18.19
N SER A 130 7.14 -0.11 18.41
CA SER A 130 5.72 -0.20 18.69
C SER A 130 4.93 0.66 17.73
N GLU A 131 3.69 0.30 17.49
CA GLU A 131 2.73 1.05 16.68
C GLU A 131 1.66 1.66 17.58
N THR A 132 1.08 2.77 17.16
CA THR A 132 -0.07 3.36 17.84
C THR A 132 -1.22 2.37 17.93
N GLU A 133 -1.77 2.18 19.13
CA GLU A 133 -2.93 1.32 19.33
C GLU A 133 -4.22 2.04 18.90
N LEU A 134 -4.93 1.41 17.95
CA LEU A 134 -6.25 1.86 17.51
C LEU A 134 -7.28 0.77 17.82
N ASN A 135 -8.24 1.09 18.71
CA ASN A 135 -9.19 0.11 19.25
C ASN A 135 -10.53 0.04 18.48
N LYS A 136 -10.84 1.04 17.64
CA LYS A 136 -12.07 1.05 16.85
C LYS A 136 -11.91 0.22 15.59
N ASN A 137 -12.97 -0.51 15.24
CA ASN A 137 -13.02 -1.21 13.96
C ASN A 137 -13.38 -0.26 12.81
N PRO A 138 -12.94 -0.55 11.59
CA PRO A 138 -13.45 0.13 10.40
C PRO A 138 -14.93 -0.20 10.20
N ASP A 139 -15.63 0.62 9.41
CA ASP A 139 -17.01 0.34 9.08
C ASP A 139 -17.14 -0.93 8.24
N PHE A 140 -16.18 -1.13 7.34
CA PHE A 140 -16.13 -2.34 6.50
C PHE A 140 -14.73 -2.95 6.50
N TYR A 141 -14.69 -4.26 6.75
CA TYR A 141 -13.48 -5.07 6.60
C TYR A 141 -13.71 -6.10 5.52
N ILE A 142 -13.11 -5.87 4.35
CA ILE A 142 -13.30 -6.69 3.16
C ILE A 142 -12.17 -7.72 3.09
N LYS A 143 -12.55 -8.98 2.99
CA LYS A 143 -11.64 -10.11 2.75
C LYS A 143 -11.99 -10.74 1.41
N ALA A 144 -11.00 -11.38 0.77
CA ALA A 144 -11.29 -12.31 -0.30
C ALA A 144 -12.20 -13.44 0.21
N LYS A 145 -13.09 -13.93 -0.65
CA LYS A 145 -14.00 -15.04 -0.31
C LYS A 145 -13.25 -16.35 -0.14
N GLU A 146 -12.18 -16.53 -0.89
CA GLU A 146 -11.35 -17.72 -0.92
C GLU A 146 -9.88 -17.31 -0.78
N ASP A 147 -9.07 -18.17 -0.20
CA ASP A 147 -7.62 -17.97 -0.18
C ASP A 147 -7.08 -18.21 -1.60
N LEU A 148 -6.01 -17.47 -1.97
CA LEU A 148 -5.41 -17.57 -3.31
C LEU A 148 -4.72 -18.92 -3.57
N TYR A 149 -4.48 -19.68 -2.50
CA TYR A 149 -3.75 -20.94 -2.52
C TYR A 149 -4.52 -22.00 -1.76
N GLY A 150 -4.54 -23.23 -2.27
CA GLY A 150 -4.98 -24.40 -1.54
C GLY A 150 -3.95 -24.84 -0.49
N ASP A 151 -4.39 -25.60 0.50
CA ASP A 151 -3.51 -26.09 1.57
C ASP A 151 -2.36 -26.96 1.01
N GLU A 152 -2.62 -27.73 -0.03
CA GLU A 152 -1.62 -28.55 -0.70
C GLU A 152 -0.55 -27.70 -1.39
N GLU A 153 -0.96 -26.65 -2.11
CA GLU A 153 -0.03 -25.71 -2.75
C GLU A 153 0.82 -24.96 -1.73
N LEU A 154 0.25 -24.59 -0.58
CA LEU A 154 0.99 -23.96 0.52
C LEU A 154 2.02 -24.91 1.13
N ALA A 155 1.72 -26.21 1.23
CA ALA A 155 2.63 -27.21 1.75
C ALA A 155 3.82 -27.45 0.82
N GLU A 156 3.60 -27.46 -0.49
CA GLU A 156 4.62 -27.79 -1.50
C GLU A 156 5.46 -26.55 -1.90
N LEU A 157 4.83 -25.39 -2.10
CA LEU A 157 5.47 -24.19 -2.62
C LEU A 157 5.73 -23.13 -1.55
N GLY A 158 5.18 -23.30 -0.34
CA GLY A 158 5.24 -22.33 0.72
C GLY A 158 4.26 -21.17 0.55
N ALA A 159 4.05 -20.42 1.63
CA ALA A 159 3.06 -19.35 1.70
C ALA A 159 3.44 -18.06 0.95
N MET A 160 4.58 -18.03 0.30
CA MET A 160 5.13 -16.84 -0.37
C MET A 160 5.21 -17.04 -1.87
N ALA A 161 5.09 -15.97 -2.62
CA ALA A 161 5.24 -15.97 -4.08
C ALA A 161 6.58 -16.54 -4.59
N VAL A 162 7.57 -16.67 -3.72
CA VAL A 162 8.92 -17.18 -4.05
C VAL A 162 8.88 -18.56 -4.71
N GLY A 163 8.04 -19.47 -4.23
CA GLY A 163 7.92 -20.82 -4.82
C GLY A 163 7.41 -20.78 -6.27
N TYR A 164 6.43 -19.92 -6.52
CA TYR A 164 5.90 -19.73 -7.88
C TYR A 164 6.92 -19.06 -8.80
N TYR A 165 7.65 -18.05 -8.33
CA TYR A 165 8.71 -17.42 -9.10
C TYR A 165 9.83 -18.40 -9.43
N ALA A 166 10.25 -19.24 -8.50
CA ALA A 166 11.27 -20.26 -8.74
C ALA A 166 10.83 -21.25 -9.84
N THR A 167 9.55 -21.62 -9.85
CA THR A 167 8.97 -22.47 -10.89
C THR A 167 8.97 -21.76 -12.25
N MET A 168 8.55 -20.50 -12.29
CA MET A 168 8.55 -19.69 -13.52
C MET A 168 9.96 -19.48 -14.05
N GLU A 169 10.92 -19.14 -13.20
CA GLU A 169 12.33 -19.00 -13.59
C GLU A 169 12.90 -20.29 -14.16
N THR A 170 12.55 -21.44 -13.58
CA THR A 170 12.96 -22.74 -14.10
C THR A 170 12.42 -22.98 -15.51
N ALA A 171 11.16 -22.61 -15.77
CA ALA A 171 10.55 -22.72 -17.09
C ALA A 171 11.21 -21.78 -18.11
N ILE A 172 11.47 -20.52 -17.73
CA ILE A 172 12.13 -19.51 -18.55
C ILE A 172 13.54 -19.97 -18.91
N ARG A 173 14.33 -20.39 -17.90
CA ARG A 173 15.68 -20.92 -18.09
C ARG A 173 15.71 -22.07 -19.08
N LYS A 174 14.78 -23.01 -18.93
CA LYS A 174 14.67 -24.17 -19.84
C LYS A 174 14.28 -23.74 -21.25
N ASN A 175 13.36 -22.81 -21.39
CA ASN A 175 12.96 -22.26 -22.69
C ASN A 175 14.13 -21.55 -23.40
N ASN A 176 14.93 -20.80 -22.67
CA ASN A 176 16.10 -20.10 -23.18
C ASN A 176 17.32 -21.01 -23.40
N GLN A 177 17.22 -22.27 -23.01
CA GLN A 177 18.32 -23.26 -23.07
C GLN A 177 19.55 -22.83 -22.24
N GLU A 178 19.35 -22.06 -21.19
CA GLU A 178 20.41 -21.61 -20.29
C GLU A 178 20.74 -22.69 -19.24
N ASN A 179 22.02 -22.83 -18.90
CA ASN A 179 22.40 -23.54 -17.69
C ASN A 179 22.15 -22.67 -16.44
N VAL A 180 22.35 -23.25 -15.25
CA VAL A 180 22.03 -22.54 -13.98
C VAL A 180 22.90 -21.31 -13.78
N GLU A 181 24.18 -21.37 -14.11
CA GLU A 181 25.10 -20.25 -13.90
C GLU A 181 24.87 -19.13 -14.92
N GLU A 182 24.60 -19.47 -16.18
CA GLU A 182 24.20 -18.48 -17.19
C GLU A 182 22.94 -17.74 -16.78
N HIS A 183 21.92 -18.45 -16.29
CA HIS A 183 20.68 -17.86 -15.81
C HIS A 183 20.89 -16.92 -14.62
N LYS A 184 21.68 -17.35 -13.63
CA LYS A 184 22.04 -16.50 -12.49
C LYS A 184 22.76 -15.23 -12.91
N ASN A 185 23.69 -15.33 -13.84
CA ASN A 185 24.43 -14.18 -14.35
C ASN A 185 23.50 -13.20 -15.08
N ASN A 186 22.57 -13.70 -15.90
CA ASN A 186 21.60 -12.86 -16.60
C ASN A 186 20.67 -12.13 -15.63
N ILE A 187 20.20 -12.80 -14.59
CA ILE A 187 19.42 -12.17 -13.53
C ILE A 187 20.25 -11.12 -12.78
N ALA A 188 21.49 -11.43 -12.44
CA ALA A 188 22.37 -10.51 -11.73
C ALA A 188 22.61 -9.24 -12.55
N LEU A 189 22.87 -9.33 -13.85
CA LEU A 189 23.02 -8.18 -14.75
C LEU A 189 21.75 -7.32 -14.82
N MET A 190 20.58 -7.95 -14.90
CA MET A 190 19.32 -7.24 -14.89
C MET A 190 19.12 -6.43 -13.57
N TYR A 191 19.42 -7.03 -12.43
CA TYR A 191 19.32 -6.35 -11.14
C TYR A 191 20.40 -5.29 -10.94
N GLU A 192 21.58 -5.48 -11.51
CA GLU A 192 22.64 -4.45 -11.54
C GLU A 192 22.14 -3.21 -12.31
N GLU A 193 21.51 -3.41 -13.46
CA GLU A 193 20.92 -2.32 -14.24
C GLU A 193 19.82 -1.58 -13.43
N PHE A 194 18.91 -2.30 -12.79
CA PHE A 194 17.90 -1.72 -11.92
C PHE A 194 18.51 -0.90 -10.77
N SER A 195 19.58 -1.44 -10.16
CA SER A 195 20.30 -0.76 -9.08
C SER A 195 20.96 0.54 -9.58
N ASN A 196 21.54 0.52 -10.77
CA ASN A 196 22.18 1.69 -11.38
C ASN A 196 21.13 2.78 -11.71
N ILE A 197 19.97 2.39 -12.23
CA ILE A 197 18.86 3.32 -12.48
C ILE A 197 18.39 3.95 -11.15
N ALA A 198 18.17 3.12 -10.13
CA ALA A 198 17.71 3.60 -8.83
C ALA A 198 18.73 4.52 -8.14
N ALA A 199 20.04 4.22 -8.27
CA ALA A 199 21.10 5.06 -7.69
C ALA A 199 21.20 6.44 -8.35
N ASN A 200 20.79 6.56 -9.61
CA ASN A 200 20.78 7.80 -10.36
C ASN A 200 19.46 8.58 -10.25
N ASN A 201 18.44 7.98 -9.66
CA ASN A 201 17.19 8.67 -9.37
C ASN A 201 17.39 9.58 -8.15
N LYS A 202 17.08 10.88 -8.30
CA LYS A 202 17.29 11.90 -7.27
C LYS A 202 16.02 12.16 -6.43
N ASP A 203 14.91 11.47 -6.74
CA ASP A 203 13.63 11.64 -6.05
C ASP A 203 13.45 10.66 -4.89
#